data_364438e3ae9222e9f6c803ebd9bcdac5
#
_entry.id   364438e3ae9222e9f6c803ebd9bcdac5
#
_cell.length_a   1.000
_cell.length_b   1.000
_cell.length_c   1.000
_cell.angle_alpha   90.00
_cell.angle_beta   90.00
_cell.angle_gamma   90.00
#
_symmetry.space_group_name_H-M   'P 1'
#
loop_
_entity.id
_entity.type
_entity.pdbx_description
1 polymer ?
#
loop_
_entity_poly.entity_id
_entity_poly.type
_entity_poly.pdbx_seq_one_letter_code
_entity_poly.pdbx_strand_id
1 'polypeptide(L)'
;LALTEKYDGVFAAVGVHPNSSAEWQDDWIDVLRDLAQQSKVVAIGEIGLDYYWDKSSKAVQHRALSLQLELAAELNLPVIIHNRDASADVMQLLSDSPLVGRDNPGVLHSFAADWATAVSALNLGYYLGFTGPVTYKKADDLREIARKVPDDRILVETDAPFLTPHPYRGKRNEPAYV
;
A
#
# COMPACT_ATOMS: atom_id res chain seq x y z
N LEU A 1 10.68 -6.64 12.18
CA LEU A 1 10.42 -6.40 13.61
C LEU A 1 11.69 -6.03 14.39
N ALA A 2 12.86 -6.70 14.18
CA ALA A 2 14.10 -6.39 14.91
C ALA A 2 14.53 -4.90 14.89
N LEU A 3 14.21 -4.16 13.83
CA LEU A 3 14.47 -2.72 13.77
C LEU A 3 13.51 -1.91 14.65
N THR A 4 12.28 -2.35 14.79
CA THR A 4 11.30 -1.67 15.65
C THR A 4 11.66 -1.79 17.13
N GLU A 5 12.27 -2.89 17.54
CA GLU A 5 12.78 -3.09 18.90
C GLU A 5 13.99 -2.21 19.18
N LYS A 6 14.82 -1.99 18.15
CA LYS A 6 16.08 -1.25 18.29
C LYS A 6 15.89 0.26 18.28
N TYR A 7 14.86 0.79 17.60
CA TYR A 7 14.67 2.22 17.41
C TYR A 7 13.23 2.63 17.76
N ASP A 8 13.07 3.58 18.66
CA ASP A 8 11.76 4.03 19.15
C ASP A 8 10.86 4.64 18.07
N GLY A 9 11.43 5.34 17.11
CA GLY A 9 10.69 5.97 16.01
C GLY A 9 10.41 5.05 14.81
N VAL A 10 10.78 3.74 14.88
CA VAL A 10 10.54 2.79 13.80
C VAL A 10 9.32 1.93 14.11
N PHE A 11 8.39 1.88 13.18
CA PHE A 11 7.19 1.04 13.20
C PHE A 11 7.21 0.05 12.03
N ALA A 12 6.37 -0.96 12.07
CA ALA A 12 6.27 -1.96 11.01
C ALA A 12 4.83 -2.10 10.51
N ALA A 13 4.71 -2.51 9.26
CA ALA A 13 3.54 -3.16 8.72
C ALA A 13 3.88 -4.63 8.44
N VAL A 14 2.90 -5.52 8.54
CA VAL A 14 3.04 -6.95 8.24
C VAL A 14 1.99 -7.38 7.22
N GLY A 15 2.42 -8.14 6.22
CA GLY A 15 1.55 -8.58 5.14
C GLY A 15 2.30 -9.40 4.10
N VAL A 16 1.56 -10.00 3.18
CA VAL A 16 2.10 -10.72 2.02
C VAL A 16 1.83 -9.91 0.77
N HIS A 17 2.91 -9.38 0.20
CA HIS A 17 2.89 -8.63 -1.05
C HIS A 17 2.40 -9.52 -2.23
N PRO A 18 1.63 -9.00 -3.21
CA PRO A 18 1.11 -9.79 -4.33
C PRO A 18 2.20 -10.57 -5.09
N ASN A 19 3.38 -10.01 -5.25
CA ASN A 19 4.50 -10.70 -5.90
C ASN A 19 5.10 -11.86 -5.08
N SER A 20 4.73 -12.00 -3.82
CA SER A 20 5.15 -13.08 -2.91
C SER A 20 4.01 -14.06 -2.59
N SER A 21 2.85 -13.90 -3.21
CA SER A 21 1.66 -14.69 -2.90
C SER A 21 1.53 -16.00 -3.69
N ALA A 22 2.49 -16.35 -4.55
CA ALA A 22 2.40 -17.55 -5.40
C ALA A 22 2.19 -18.86 -4.60
N GLU A 23 2.77 -18.93 -3.41
CA GLU A 23 2.68 -20.07 -2.50
C GLU A 23 1.69 -19.82 -1.35
N TRP A 24 0.77 -18.85 -1.52
CA TRP A 24 -0.20 -18.48 -0.49
C TRP A 24 -0.95 -19.69 0.07
N GLN A 25 -1.01 -19.76 1.40
CA GLN A 25 -1.83 -20.70 2.15
C GLN A 25 -2.69 -19.90 3.14
N ASP A 26 -3.95 -20.26 3.28
CA ASP A 26 -4.91 -19.48 4.08
C ASP A 26 -4.53 -19.43 5.57
N ASP A 27 -3.79 -20.42 6.08
CA ASP A 27 -3.27 -20.48 7.46
C ASP A 27 -2.14 -19.44 7.72
N TRP A 28 -1.57 -18.82 6.68
CA TRP A 28 -0.66 -17.70 6.86
C TRP A 28 -1.32 -16.49 7.55
N ILE A 29 -2.64 -16.41 7.50
CA ILE A 29 -3.40 -15.40 8.26
C ILE A 29 -3.16 -15.50 9.76
N ASP A 30 -3.01 -16.70 10.32
CA ASP A 30 -2.73 -16.88 11.74
C ASP A 30 -1.33 -16.36 12.10
N VAL A 31 -0.34 -16.59 11.23
CA VAL A 31 1.01 -16.03 11.38
C VAL A 31 0.99 -14.50 11.32
N LEU A 32 0.25 -13.92 10.36
CA LEU A 32 0.12 -12.47 10.25
C LEU A 32 -0.61 -11.87 11.46
N ARG A 33 -1.63 -12.55 11.98
CA ARG A 33 -2.35 -12.15 13.20
C ARG A 33 -1.40 -12.08 14.41
N ASP A 34 -0.58 -13.10 14.60
CA ASP A 34 0.40 -13.14 15.70
C ASP A 34 1.46 -12.03 15.55
N LEU A 35 1.96 -11.80 14.33
CA LEU A 35 2.89 -10.72 14.06
C LEU A 35 2.28 -9.34 14.30
N ALA A 36 1.01 -9.16 13.94
CA ALA A 36 0.29 -7.89 14.09
C ALA A 36 -0.04 -7.53 15.54
N GLN A 37 0.06 -8.46 16.48
CA GLN A 37 -0.09 -8.18 17.92
C GLN A 37 1.12 -7.47 18.54
N GLN A 38 2.22 -7.36 17.81
CA GLN A 38 3.40 -6.64 18.29
C GLN A 38 3.11 -5.13 18.39
N SER A 39 3.44 -4.51 19.50
CA SER A 39 3.07 -3.11 19.81
C SER A 39 3.54 -2.06 18.79
N LYS A 40 4.56 -2.37 18.00
CA LYS A 40 5.08 -1.50 16.95
C LYS A 40 4.58 -1.85 15.54
N VAL A 41 3.69 -2.81 15.40
CA VAL A 41 2.99 -3.09 14.15
C VAL A 41 1.75 -2.20 14.08
N VAL A 42 1.68 -1.33 13.09
CA VAL A 42 0.67 -0.26 13.00
C VAL A 42 -0.22 -0.39 11.76
N ALA A 43 0.04 -1.34 10.87
CA ALA A 43 -0.76 -1.58 9.67
C ALA A 43 -0.61 -3.02 9.17
N ILE A 44 -1.58 -3.48 8.38
CA ILE A 44 -1.45 -4.67 7.54
C ILE A 44 -0.97 -4.20 6.16
N GLY A 45 0.21 -4.66 5.75
CA GLY A 45 0.83 -4.23 4.50
C GLY A 45 2.29 -4.71 4.35
N GLU A 46 2.84 -4.60 3.15
CA GLU A 46 2.19 -4.16 1.92
C GLU A 46 1.38 -5.31 1.32
N ILE A 47 0.11 -5.08 1.01
CA ILE A 47 -0.82 -6.04 0.42
C ILE A 47 -1.44 -5.42 -0.84
N GLY A 48 -2.06 -6.19 -1.72
CA GLY A 48 -2.65 -5.62 -2.92
C GLY A 48 -2.60 -6.52 -4.14
N LEU A 49 -2.61 -5.90 -5.34
CA LEU A 49 -2.56 -6.60 -6.61
C LEU A 49 -1.47 -6.03 -7.52
N ASP A 50 -0.74 -6.92 -8.21
CA ASP A 50 0.27 -6.58 -9.19
C ASP A 50 0.10 -7.45 -10.44
N TYR A 51 -0.38 -6.84 -11.53
CA TYR A 51 -0.56 -7.54 -12.81
C TYR A 51 0.58 -7.31 -13.78
N TYR A 52 1.57 -6.51 -13.38
CA TYR A 52 2.74 -6.24 -14.21
C TYR A 52 3.77 -7.38 -14.15
N TRP A 53 4.03 -7.92 -12.95
CA TRP A 53 5.15 -8.85 -12.75
C TRP A 53 4.80 -10.32 -12.95
N ASP A 54 3.56 -10.69 -13.11
CA ASP A 54 3.10 -12.10 -13.30
C ASP A 54 3.80 -13.14 -12.40
N LYS A 55 4.01 -12.76 -11.13
CA LYS A 55 4.66 -13.62 -10.13
C LYS A 55 3.71 -14.61 -9.49
N SER A 56 2.43 -14.30 -9.48
CA SER A 56 1.36 -15.06 -8.88
C SER A 56 0.09 -14.90 -9.71
N SER A 57 -0.74 -15.93 -9.79
CA SER A 57 -2.01 -15.84 -10.52
C SER A 57 -2.94 -14.78 -9.89
N LYS A 58 -3.77 -14.14 -10.71
CA LYS A 58 -4.75 -13.16 -10.22
C LYS A 58 -5.66 -13.73 -9.14
N ALA A 59 -6.11 -14.98 -9.31
CA ALA A 59 -6.99 -15.65 -8.34
C ALA A 59 -6.32 -15.78 -6.95
N VAL A 60 -5.04 -16.14 -6.92
CA VAL A 60 -4.27 -16.24 -5.67
C VAL A 60 -4.05 -14.85 -5.05
N GLN A 61 -3.68 -13.84 -5.86
CA GLN A 61 -3.54 -12.48 -5.37
C GLN A 61 -4.85 -11.95 -4.77
N HIS A 62 -5.99 -12.16 -5.44
CA HIS A 62 -7.32 -11.77 -4.94
C HIS A 62 -7.65 -12.46 -3.61
N ARG A 63 -7.41 -13.78 -3.52
CA ARG A 63 -7.64 -14.53 -2.28
C ARG A 63 -6.80 -14.01 -1.14
N ALA A 64 -5.50 -13.82 -1.38
CA ALA A 64 -4.57 -13.30 -0.38
C ALA A 64 -4.94 -11.88 0.06
N LEU A 65 -5.32 -10.99 -0.88
CA LEU A 65 -5.75 -9.64 -0.55
C LEU A 65 -7.03 -9.65 0.29
N SER A 66 -8.06 -10.40 -0.12
CA SER A 66 -9.34 -10.46 0.62
C SER A 66 -9.15 -10.88 2.07
N LEU A 67 -8.40 -11.96 2.30
CA LEU A 67 -8.16 -12.46 3.66
C LEU A 67 -7.35 -11.48 4.52
N GLN A 68 -6.41 -10.75 3.93
CA GLN A 68 -5.63 -9.74 4.64
C GLN A 68 -6.46 -8.47 4.93
N LEU A 69 -7.42 -8.10 4.08
CA LEU A 69 -8.38 -7.04 4.35
C LEU A 69 -9.32 -7.41 5.52
N GLU A 70 -9.78 -8.66 5.56
CA GLU A 70 -10.58 -9.20 6.67
C GLU A 70 -9.77 -9.16 7.98
N LEU A 71 -8.51 -9.60 7.97
CA LEU A 71 -7.61 -9.53 9.13
C LEU A 71 -7.40 -8.09 9.62
N ALA A 72 -7.16 -7.14 8.70
CA ALA A 72 -7.01 -5.74 9.05
C ALA A 72 -8.28 -5.18 9.72
N ALA A 73 -9.44 -5.61 9.24
CA ALA A 73 -10.71 -5.25 9.85
C ALA A 73 -10.89 -5.85 11.24
N GLU A 74 -10.56 -7.12 11.43
CA GLU A 74 -10.59 -7.82 12.71
C GLU A 74 -9.72 -7.12 13.76
N LEU A 75 -8.49 -6.78 13.37
CA LEU A 75 -7.51 -6.17 14.26
C LEU A 75 -7.64 -4.64 14.41
N ASN A 76 -8.58 -4.03 13.71
CA ASN A 76 -8.76 -2.58 13.63
C ASN A 76 -7.49 -1.83 13.20
N LEU A 77 -6.72 -2.41 12.28
CA LEU A 77 -5.53 -1.80 11.70
C LEU A 77 -5.83 -1.22 10.32
N PRO A 78 -5.19 -0.10 9.92
CA PRO A 78 -5.22 0.40 8.55
C PRO A 78 -4.41 -0.52 7.63
N VAL A 79 -4.57 -0.34 6.31
CA VAL A 79 -3.83 -1.13 5.32
C VAL A 79 -2.92 -0.27 4.45
N ILE A 80 -1.81 -0.87 3.97
CA ILE A 80 -0.93 -0.29 2.96
C ILE A 80 -1.14 -1.08 1.67
N ILE A 81 -1.71 -0.42 0.66
CA ILE A 81 -2.17 -1.06 -0.57
C ILE A 81 -1.21 -0.83 -1.72
N HIS A 82 -0.69 -1.91 -2.27
CA HIS A 82 -0.01 -1.97 -3.55
C HIS A 82 -1.01 -2.09 -4.69
N ASN A 83 -0.84 -1.26 -5.72
CA ASN A 83 -1.67 -1.31 -6.93
C ASN A 83 -0.80 -1.10 -8.17
N ARG A 84 -0.62 -2.14 -8.98
CA ARG A 84 0.09 -2.04 -10.24
C ARG A 84 -0.64 -2.75 -11.38
N ASP A 85 -1.11 -1.95 -12.35
CA ASP A 85 -1.90 -2.41 -13.51
C ASP A 85 -3.16 -3.22 -13.11
N ALA A 86 -3.72 -2.96 -11.90
CA ALA A 86 -4.80 -3.73 -11.29
C ALA A 86 -5.92 -2.85 -10.69
N SER A 87 -5.98 -1.55 -11.06
CA SER A 87 -6.82 -0.56 -10.37
C SER A 87 -8.29 -0.94 -10.26
N ALA A 88 -8.89 -1.51 -11.31
CA ALA A 88 -10.31 -1.90 -11.29
C ALA A 88 -10.58 -2.97 -10.22
N ASP A 89 -9.76 -4.02 -10.19
CA ASP A 89 -9.92 -5.12 -9.25
C ASP A 89 -9.55 -4.71 -7.81
N VAL A 90 -8.52 -3.85 -7.63
CA VAL A 90 -8.19 -3.29 -6.32
C VAL A 90 -9.37 -2.47 -5.79
N MET A 91 -9.90 -1.54 -6.58
CA MET A 91 -11.04 -0.70 -6.15
C MET A 91 -12.27 -1.55 -5.84
N GLN A 92 -12.55 -2.59 -6.61
CA GLN A 92 -13.65 -3.51 -6.33
C GLN A 92 -13.46 -4.22 -4.99
N LEU A 93 -12.30 -4.83 -4.75
CA LEU A 93 -12.01 -5.53 -3.49
C LEU A 93 -12.03 -4.60 -2.28
N LEU A 94 -11.54 -3.37 -2.41
CA LEU A 94 -11.61 -2.39 -1.34
C LEU A 94 -13.05 -1.93 -1.06
N SER A 95 -13.89 -1.76 -2.09
CA SER A 95 -15.30 -1.39 -1.92
C SER A 95 -16.15 -2.51 -1.32
N ASP A 96 -15.76 -3.77 -1.51
CA ASP A 96 -16.43 -4.93 -0.95
C ASP A 96 -15.87 -5.34 0.43
N SER A 97 -14.80 -4.68 0.88
CA SER A 97 -14.10 -5.05 2.11
C SER A 97 -14.82 -4.55 3.36
N PRO A 98 -14.60 -5.20 4.52
CA PRO A 98 -15.14 -4.74 5.80
C PRO A 98 -14.47 -3.45 6.33
N LEU A 99 -13.56 -2.84 5.56
CA LEU A 99 -12.92 -1.55 5.89
C LEU A 99 -13.75 -0.35 5.42
N VAL A 100 -14.79 -0.56 4.62
CA VAL A 100 -15.68 0.50 4.13
C VAL A 100 -16.33 1.24 5.29
N GLY A 101 -16.35 2.57 5.23
CA GLY A 101 -16.94 3.45 6.25
C GLY A 101 -16.04 3.72 7.45
N ARG A 102 -14.79 3.27 7.46
CA ARG A 102 -13.79 3.66 8.46
C ARG A 102 -13.21 5.03 8.16
N ASP A 103 -12.93 5.83 9.18
CA ASP A 103 -12.30 7.15 9.04
C ASP A 103 -10.88 7.07 8.47
N ASN A 104 -10.17 5.98 8.72
CA ASN A 104 -8.80 5.75 8.27
C ASN A 104 -8.61 4.29 7.85
N PRO A 105 -9.12 3.87 6.67
CA PRO A 105 -8.96 2.51 6.19
C PRO A 105 -7.52 2.17 5.78
N GLY A 106 -6.72 3.18 5.36
CA GLY A 106 -5.35 2.98 4.93
C GLY A 106 -4.89 3.91 3.81
N VAL A 107 -3.85 3.51 3.10
CA VAL A 107 -3.22 4.28 2.02
C VAL A 107 -3.04 3.42 0.76
N LEU A 108 -3.29 4.01 -0.41
CA LEU A 108 -2.76 3.50 -1.66
C LEU A 108 -1.31 3.98 -1.77
N HIS A 109 -0.38 3.07 -1.50
CA HIS A 109 1.06 3.33 -1.51
C HIS A 109 1.56 3.60 -2.92
N SER A 110 2.52 4.53 -3.03
CA SER A 110 3.19 4.88 -4.30
C SER A 110 2.21 5.06 -5.46
N PHE A 111 1.17 5.87 -5.22
CA PHE A 111 0.07 6.05 -6.17
C PHE A 111 0.57 6.47 -7.55
N ALA A 112 0.19 5.72 -8.56
CA ALA A 112 0.56 5.94 -9.97
C ALA A 112 -0.57 5.63 -10.96
N ALA A 113 -1.82 5.50 -10.46
CA ALA A 113 -2.99 5.28 -11.29
C ALA A 113 -3.60 6.60 -11.81
N ASP A 114 -4.75 6.52 -12.48
CA ASP A 114 -5.46 7.65 -13.03
C ASP A 114 -6.31 8.42 -11.99
N TRP A 115 -6.87 9.57 -12.41
CA TRP A 115 -7.73 10.38 -11.54
C TRP A 115 -9.03 9.67 -11.14
N ALA A 116 -9.59 8.81 -11.98
CA ALA A 116 -10.81 8.07 -11.64
C ALA A 116 -10.55 7.09 -10.48
N THR A 117 -9.42 6.40 -10.50
CA THR A 117 -8.94 5.56 -9.40
C THR A 117 -8.69 6.38 -8.14
N ALA A 118 -8.06 7.56 -8.25
CA ALA A 118 -7.85 8.46 -7.12
C ALA A 118 -9.18 8.86 -6.46
N VAL A 119 -10.17 9.28 -7.24
CA VAL A 119 -11.50 9.65 -6.74
C VAL A 119 -12.18 8.47 -6.05
N SER A 120 -12.10 7.27 -6.63
CA SER A 120 -12.67 6.06 -6.03
C SER A 120 -12.05 5.76 -4.67
N ALA A 121 -10.72 5.82 -4.56
CA ALA A 121 -10.01 5.61 -3.31
C ALA A 121 -10.34 6.67 -2.24
N LEU A 122 -10.37 7.95 -2.64
CA LEU A 122 -10.72 9.06 -1.74
C LEU A 122 -12.16 8.93 -1.22
N ASN A 123 -13.11 8.53 -2.07
CA ASN A 123 -14.49 8.28 -1.67
C ASN A 123 -14.63 7.13 -0.66
N LEU A 124 -13.73 6.16 -0.69
CA LEU A 124 -13.64 5.08 0.30
C LEU A 124 -12.87 5.50 1.57
N GLY A 125 -12.37 6.75 1.65
CA GLY A 125 -11.65 7.28 2.81
C GLY A 125 -10.14 7.02 2.82
N TYR A 126 -9.58 6.43 1.76
CA TYR A 126 -8.15 6.14 1.67
C TYR A 126 -7.30 7.39 1.49
N TYR A 127 -6.08 7.35 2.00
CA TYR A 127 -5.02 8.29 1.65
C TYR A 127 -4.35 7.87 0.35
N LEU A 128 -3.75 8.87 -0.34
CA LEU A 128 -2.90 8.62 -1.50
C LEU A 128 -1.46 9.00 -1.16
N GLY A 129 -0.55 8.03 -1.25
CA GLY A 129 0.88 8.22 -1.00
C GLY A 129 1.64 8.52 -2.29
N PHE A 130 2.48 9.56 -2.28
CA PHE A 130 3.29 9.95 -3.44
C PHE A 130 4.77 9.75 -3.14
N THR A 131 5.42 8.95 -4.00
CA THR A 131 6.84 8.61 -3.92
C THR A 131 7.68 9.38 -4.95
N GLY A 132 8.95 9.09 -5.05
CA GLY A 132 9.90 9.73 -5.96
C GLY A 132 9.43 9.96 -7.40
N PRO A 133 8.66 9.07 -8.05
CA PRO A 133 8.09 9.26 -9.38
C PRO A 133 7.38 10.60 -9.62
N VAL A 134 6.74 11.22 -8.64
CA VAL A 134 6.11 12.54 -8.79
C VAL A 134 7.11 13.61 -9.23
N THR A 135 8.40 13.42 -8.93
CA THR A 135 9.49 14.34 -9.30
C THR A 135 10.04 14.10 -10.71
N TYR A 136 9.62 13.02 -11.41
CA TYR A 136 10.18 12.65 -12.69
C TYR A 136 9.69 13.59 -13.80
N LYS A 137 10.55 13.82 -14.83
CA LYS A 137 10.27 14.78 -15.93
C LYS A 137 8.96 14.53 -16.64
N LYS A 138 8.58 13.25 -16.83
CA LYS A 138 7.38 12.84 -17.58
C LYS A 138 6.18 12.53 -16.67
N ALA A 139 6.15 12.99 -15.43
CA ALA A 139 5.10 12.70 -14.47
C ALA A 139 4.09 13.86 -14.33
N ASP A 140 3.77 14.56 -15.44
CA ASP A 140 2.84 15.70 -15.40
C ASP A 140 1.46 15.27 -14.93
N ASP A 141 0.92 14.17 -15.43
CA ASP A 141 -0.39 13.65 -15.05
C ASP A 141 -0.43 13.30 -13.54
N LEU A 142 0.64 12.66 -13.02
CA LEU A 142 0.73 12.34 -11.61
C LEU A 142 0.79 13.61 -10.72
N ARG A 143 1.52 14.64 -11.17
CA ARG A 143 1.55 15.94 -10.48
C ARG A 143 0.20 16.64 -10.48
N GLU A 144 -0.55 16.56 -11.61
CA GLU A 144 -1.92 17.10 -11.66
C GLU A 144 -2.86 16.36 -10.71
N ILE A 145 -2.72 15.05 -10.57
CA ILE A 145 -3.47 14.26 -9.58
C ILE A 145 -3.10 14.74 -8.17
N ALA A 146 -1.80 14.81 -7.85
CA ALA A 146 -1.33 15.25 -6.54
C ALA A 146 -1.86 16.63 -6.13
N ARG A 147 -1.99 17.57 -7.09
CA ARG A 147 -2.56 18.91 -6.83
C ARG A 147 -4.05 18.92 -6.53
N LYS A 148 -4.77 17.88 -6.94
CA LYS A 148 -6.24 17.74 -6.75
C LYS A 148 -6.61 16.96 -5.51
N VAL A 149 -5.67 16.18 -4.96
CA VAL A 149 -5.91 15.42 -3.72
C VAL A 149 -6.07 16.40 -2.57
N PRO A 150 -7.10 16.25 -1.71
CA PRO A 150 -7.26 17.07 -0.51
C PRO A 150 -6.02 17.01 0.40
N ASP A 151 -5.65 18.12 1.01
CA ASP A 151 -4.45 18.23 1.87
C ASP A 151 -4.48 17.28 3.06
N ASP A 152 -5.68 16.89 3.52
CA ASP A 152 -5.89 15.94 4.60
C ASP A 152 -5.96 14.46 4.13
N ARG A 153 -5.72 14.19 2.85
CA ARG A 153 -5.74 12.85 2.25
C ARG A 153 -4.49 12.52 1.43
N ILE A 154 -3.46 13.36 1.50
CA ILE A 154 -2.20 13.17 0.78
C ILE A 154 -1.07 12.80 1.74
N LEU A 155 -0.23 11.84 1.35
CA LEU A 155 0.99 11.49 2.06
C LEU A 155 2.18 11.59 1.11
N VAL A 156 3.34 11.96 1.66
CA VAL A 156 4.63 11.84 0.98
C VAL A 156 5.41 10.69 1.60
N GLU A 157 6.04 9.88 0.78
CA GLU A 157 6.69 8.66 1.23
C GLU A 157 7.87 8.29 0.34
N THR A 158 8.72 7.40 0.81
CA THR A 158 9.73 6.77 -0.03
C THR A 158 9.34 5.32 -0.29
N ASP A 159 9.76 4.80 -1.43
CA ASP A 159 9.77 3.37 -1.71
C ASP A 159 11.23 2.84 -1.61
N ALA A 160 11.93 3.29 -0.56
CA ALA A 160 13.33 2.93 -0.38
C ALA A 160 13.49 1.40 -0.23
N PRO A 161 14.43 0.78 -0.94
CA PRO A 161 15.57 1.36 -1.68
C PRO A 161 15.29 1.71 -3.15
N PHE A 162 14.03 1.71 -3.58
CA PHE A 162 13.58 1.94 -4.96
C PHE A 162 13.07 3.37 -5.18
N LEU A 163 12.72 3.69 -6.43
CA LEU A 163 12.01 4.89 -6.86
C LEU A 163 12.61 6.21 -6.36
N THR A 164 13.94 6.33 -6.37
CA THR A 164 14.66 7.52 -5.91
C THR A 164 14.18 8.78 -6.63
N PRO A 165 13.87 9.87 -5.90
CA PRO A 165 13.41 11.13 -6.50
C PRO A 165 14.51 11.83 -7.29
N HIS A 166 14.13 12.74 -8.18
CA HIS A 166 15.06 13.68 -8.79
C HIS A 166 15.62 14.64 -7.72
N PRO A 167 16.93 14.98 -7.71
CA PRO A 167 17.94 14.71 -8.75
C PRO A 167 18.70 13.39 -8.58
N TYR A 168 18.37 12.57 -7.61
CA TYR A 168 19.13 11.37 -7.25
C TYR A 168 18.70 10.11 -8.01
N ARG A 169 17.81 10.24 -9.00
CA ARG A 169 17.30 9.13 -9.81
C ARG A 169 18.43 8.24 -10.33
N GLY A 170 18.25 6.90 -10.19
CA GLY A 170 19.25 5.90 -10.57
C GLY A 170 20.24 5.53 -9.45
N LYS A 171 20.18 6.20 -8.30
CA LYS A 171 20.88 5.80 -7.08
C LYS A 171 19.95 5.00 -6.18
N ARG A 172 20.51 4.31 -5.18
CA ARG A 172 19.72 3.71 -4.12
C ARG A 172 18.94 4.79 -3.36
N ASN A 173 17.66 4.56 -3.14
CA ASN A 173 16.81 5.46 -2.37
C ASN A 173 17.02 5.27 -0.86
N GLU A 174 16.76 6.33 -0.11
CA GLU A 174 16.86 6.37 1.35
C GLU A 174 15.66 7.15 1.92
N PRO A 175 15.20 6.86 3.17
CA PRO A 175 14.13 7.61 3.80
C PRO A 175 14.37 9.12 3.89
N ALA A 176 15.63 9.54 3.91
CA ALA A 176 16.01 10.96 3.94
C ALA A 176 15.74 11.72 2.62
N TYR A 177 15.31 11.04 1.56
CA TYR A 177 15.01 11.67 0.27
C TYR A 177 13.51 11.98 0.08
N VAL A 178 12.69 11.84 1.13
CA VAL A 178 11.29 12.26 1.11
C VAL A 178 11.14 13.76 1.36
#